data_58144efa655bfad81926f67ad501e833
#
_entry.id   58144efa655bfad81926f67ad501e833
#
_cell.length_a   1.000
_cell.length_b   1.000
_cell.length_c   1.000
_cell.angle_alpha   90.00
_cell.angle_beta   90.00
_cell.angle_gamma   90.00
#
_symmetry.space_group_name_H-M   'P 1'
#
loop_
_entity.id
_entity.type
_entity.pdbx_description
1 polymer ?
#
loop_
_entity_poly.entity_id
_entity_poly.type
_entity_poly.pdbx_seq_one_letter_code
_entity_poly.pdbx_strand_id
1 'polypeptide(L)'
;MATFISLHYFATGPGQELYQYLCEKGIDAALWEIPFSFSTRDRCRLSVFQGGKFWQYECEAPKGPAVWRYWRELGLTKKVLALLRGKGFAVDTYIGNGAFDTLAGIREKIGKTVLFTIDYAPKAQPWFLRGVYCALDKYVCERASAVWNLSPRMQEAREKDHPGLKCKRVLTVPHGTHYSKLASVRKTPSDPESLVFMGHLKEDSGVDLVLRSLPSLKEKFPKVSLTVAGTGPAEEGLKKLSEELGLGERVNFTGFIESHEELEKIICSCAVGLALYNPDRDVFSRNADPGKPKVYLGCGLPVIITDVPLVAKEIEARGAGKIASYDTGSLSSALSEILADYKKYRAAAEEMGRAYDWDAIFKKALDDLWAK
;
A
#
# COMPACT_ATOMS: atom_id res chain seq x y z
N MET A 1 -26.03 7.34 1.61
CA MET A 1 -25.26 6.94 0.41
C MET A 1 -24.66 5.58 0.68
N ALA A 2 -24.77 4.66 -0.27
CA ALA A 2 -24.21 3.33 -0.11
C ALA A 2 -23.09 3.11 -1.13
N THR A 3 -21.95 2.65 -0.67
CA THR A 3 -20.73 2.50 -1.48
C THR A 3 -20.42 1.02 -1.72
N PHE A 4 -20.21 0.66 -2.97
CA PHE A 4 -19.73 -0.65 -3.37
C PHE A 4 -18.28 -0.57 -3.83
N ILE A 5 -17.42 -1.38 -3.23
CA ILE A 5 -15.99 -1.46 -3.55
C ILE A 5 -15.73 -2.83 -4.17
N SER A 6 -15.16 -2.86 -5.38
CA SER A 6 -14.74 -4.08 -6.07
C SER A 6 -13.25 -4.10 -6.25
N LEU A 7 -12.61 -5.20 -5.87
CA LEU A 7 -11.17 -5.34 -5.99
C LEU A 7 -10.73 -6.78 -6.20
N HIS A 8 -9.61 -6.92 -6.90
CA HIS A 8 -8.81 -8.13 -6.83
C HIS A 8 -7.89 -8.04 -5.63
N TYR A 9 -7.88 -9.04 -4.78
CA TYR A 9 -7.12 -8.99 -3.54
C TYR A 9 -6.04 -10.06 -3.45
N PHE A 10 -4.94 -9.65 -2.83
CA PHE A 10 -3.86 -10.54 -2.46
C PHE A 10 -3.65 -10.53 -0.93
N ALA A 11 -3.76 -9.35 -0.35
CA ALA A 11 -3.64 -9.06 1.08
C ALA A 11 -4.51 -7.83 1.42
N THR A 12 -4.31 -7.22 2.57
CA THR A 12 -4.90 -5.93 2.92
C THR A 12 -4.36 -4.81 2.03
N GLY A 13 -5.21 -3.87 1.66
CA GLY A 13 -4.83 -2.74 0.81
C GLY A 13 -5.83 -1.58 0.89
N PRO A 14 -5.60 -0.49 0.15
CA PRO A 14 -6.40 0.72 0.24
C PRO A 14 -7.93 0.53 0.07
N GLY A 15 -8.35 -0.49 -0.69
CA GLY A 15 -9.77 -0.79 -0.87
C GLY A 15 -10.42 -1.37 0.38
N GLN A 16 -9.74 -2.29 1.07
CA GLN A 16 -10.20 -2.84 2.35
C GLN A 16 -10.19 -1.77 3.44
N GLU A 17 -9.15 -0.94 3.48
CA GLU A 17 -9.07 0.19 4.42
C GLU A 17 -10.20 1.20 4.21
N LEU A 18 -10.55 1.49 2.95
CA LEU A 18 -11.71 2.34 2.64
C LEU A 18 -13.02 1.71 3.12
N TYR A 19 -13.20 0.41 2.92
CA TYR A 19 -14.38 -0.31 3.42
C TYR A 19 -14.49 -0.21 4.95
N GLN A 20 -13.38 -0.47 5.65
CA GLN A 20 -13.34 -0.37 7.11
C GLN A 20 -13.66 1.05 7.58
N TYR A 21 -13.06 2.07 6.95
CA TYR A 21 -13.35 3.48 7.22
C TYR A 21 -14.85 3.80 7.08
N LEU A 22 -15.48 3.36 5.99
CA LEU A 22 -16.91 3.59 5.77
C LEU A 22 -17.77 2.94 6.86
N CYS A 23 -17.45 1.70 7.24
CA CYS A 23 -18.13 0.99 8.33
C CYS A 23 -17.99 1.72 9.67
N GLU A 24 -16.78 2.19 10.02
CA GLU A 24 -16.50 2.94 11.25
C GLU A 24 -17.26 4.29 11.29
N LYS A 25 -17.51 4.90 10.13
CA LYS A 25 -18.33 6.13 10.02
C LYS A 25 -19.84 5.86 9.93
N GLY A 26 -20.27 4.59 10.02
CA GLY A 26 -21.68 4.23 9.93
C GLY A 26 -22.28 4.38 8.53
N ILE A 27 -21.44 4.42 7.49
CA ILE A 27 -21.86 4.55 6.09
C ILE A 27 -22.06 3.16 5.51
N ASP A 28 -23.22 2.90 4.91
CA ASP A 28 -23.51 1.63 4.26
C ASP A 28 -22.47 1.33 3.18
N ALA A 29 -21.81 0.18 3.29
CA ALA A 29 -20.71 -0.22 2.41
C ALA A 29 -20.76 -1.70 2.10
N ALA A 30 -20.34 -2.06 0.87
CA ALA A 30 -20.16 -3.43 0.45
C ALA A 30 -18.78 -3.60 -0.19
N LEU A 31 -18.03 -4.59 0.25
CA LEU A 31 -16.72 -4.95 -0.27
C LEU A 31 -16.83 -6.29 -1.02
N TRP A 32 -16.53 -6.26 -2.31
CA TRP A 32 -16.48 -7.41 -3.18
C TRP A 32 -15.05 -7.76 -3.53
N GLU A 33 -14.57 -8.87 -3.01
CA GLU A 33 -13.21 -9.35 -3.14
C GLU A 33 -13.14 -10.54 -4.10
N ILE A 34 -12.34 -10.41 -5.15
CA ILE A 34 -12.09 -11.44 -6.16
C ILE A 34 -10.63 -11.89 -6.01
N PRO A 35 -10.33 -13.18 -5.79
CA PRO A 35 -8.96 -13.63 -5.66
C PRO A 35 -8.22 -13.58 -7.00
N PHE A 36 -6.92 -13.25 -6.99
CA PHE A 36 -6.08 -13.35 -8.17
C PHE A 36 -5.98 -14.80 -8.67
N SER A 37 -5.69 -14.98 -9.97
CA SER A 37 -5.60 -16.30 -10.61
C SER A 37 -4.49 -17.20 -10.03
N PHE A 38 -3.47 -16.60 -9.44
CA PHE A 38 -2.34 -17.27 -8.80
C PHE A 38 -2.50 -17.40 -7.27
N SER A 39 -3.62 -16.93 -6.73
CA SER A 39 -3.93 -17.07 -5.30
C SER A 39 -4.25 -18.52 -4.95
N THR A 40 -3.90 -18.95 -3.75
CA THR A 40 -4.35 -20.22 -3.16
C THR A 40 -5.82 -20.18 -2.74
N ARG A 41 -6.41 -18.98 -2.64
CA ARG A 41 -7.84 -18.80 -2.35
C ARG A 41 -8.66 -19.00 -3.62
N ASP A 42 -9.72 -19.77 -3.53
CA ASP A 42 -10.61 -20.15 -4.64
C ASP A 42 -12.03 -19.60 -4.50
N ARG A 43 -12.27 -18.75 -3.50
CA ARG A 43 -13.58 -18.14 -3.22
C ARG A 43 -13.55 -16.64 -3.33
N CYS A 44 -14.57 -16.09 -3.98
CA CYS A 44 -14.90 -14.67 -3.91
C CYS A 44 -15.70 -14.40 -2.63
N ARG A 45 -15.53 -13.22 -2.03
CA ARG A 45 -16.21 -12.83 -0.81
C ARG A 45 -16.87 -11.46 -0.95
N LEU A 46 -18.14 -11.37 -0.57
CA LEU A 46 -18.86 -10.13 -0.39
C LEU A 46 -19.07 -9.89 1.11
N SER A 47 -18.55 -8.80 1.61
CA SER A 47 -18.77 -8.33 2.98
C SER A 47 -19.62 -7.06 2.94
N VAL A 48 -20.71 -7.02 3.68
CA VAL A 48 -21.66 -5.91 3.64
C VAL A 48 -21.92 -5.38 5.06
N PHE A 49 -21.82 -4.07 5.18
CA PHE A 49 -22.29 -3.31 6.32
C PHE A 49 -23.50 -2.48 5.88
N GLN A 50 -24.65 -2.70 6.51
CA GLN A 50 -25.89 -2.02 6.17
C GLN A 50 -26.74 -1.76 7.43
N GLY A 51 -27.07 -0.51 7.69
CA GLY A 51 -27.89 -0.12 8.85
C GLY A 51 -27.32 -0.61 10.17
N GLY A 52 -25.99 -0.56 10.36
CA GLY A 52 -25.30 -1.02 11.56
C GLY A 52 -25.13 -2.54 11.68
N LYS A 53 -25.50 -3.32 10.66
CA LYS A 53 -25.40 -4.78 10.67
C LYS A 53 -24.42 -5.28 9.63
N PHE A 54 -23.72 -6.36 9.96
CA PHE A 54 -22.80 -7.06 9.06
C PHE A 54 -23.43 -8.36 8.57
N TRP A 55 -23.22 -8.65 7.29
CA TRP A 55 -23.46 -9.97 6.71
C TRP A 55 -22.45 -10.26 5.58
N GLN A 56 -22.27 -11.52 5.26
CA GLN A 56 -21.33 -11.97 4.24
C GLN A 56 -21.98 -12.98 3.29
N TYR A 57 -21.45 -13.03 2.07
CA TYR A 57 -21.77 -14.02 1.07
C TYR A 57 -20.48 -14.47 0.38
N GLU A 58 -20.35 -15.76 0.13
CA GLU A 58 -19.22 -16.31 -0.59
C GLU A 58 -19.68 -17.19 -1.76
N CYS A 59 -18.88 -17.21 -2.81
CA CYS A 59 -19.07 -18.11 -3.93
C CYS A 59 -17.71 -18.52 -4.52
N GLU A 60 -17.72 -19.56 -5.36
CA GLU A 60 -16.50 -19.97 -6.06
C GLU A 60 -15.99 -18.88 -7.00
N ALA A 61 -14.66 -18.71 -7.02
CA ALA A 61 -14.02 -17.82 -7.96
C ALA A 61 -14.05 -18.41 -9.39
N PRO A 62 -14.24 -17.57 -10.42
CA PRO A 62 -14.21 -18.04 -11.81
C PRO A 62 -12.85 -18.65 -12.16
N LYS A 63 -12.86 -19.86 -12.73
CA LYS A 63 -11.66 -20.58 -13.18
C LYS A 63 -11.52 -20.46 -14.70
N GLY A 64 -10.31 -20.66 -15.21
CA GLY A 64 -10.01 -20.75 -16.62
C GLY A 64 -9.04 -19.67 -17.15
N PRO A 65 -8.79 -19.64 -18.48
CA PRO A 65 -7.90 -18.68 -19.11
C PRO A 65 -8.29 -17.24 -18.83
N ALA A 66 -7.30 -16.35 -18.68
CA ALA A 66 -7.46 -14.96 -18.21
C ALA A 66 -8.62 -14.19 -18.89
N VAL A 67 -8.71 -14.24 -20.23
CA VAL A 67 -9.74 -13.51 -20.98
C VAL A 67 -11.16 -13.97 -20.60
N TRP A 68 -11.41 -15.31 -20.57
CA TRP A 68 -12.72 -15.86 -20.21
C TRP A 68 -13.02 -15.65 -18.73
N ARG A 69 -12.00 -15.68 -17.89
CA ARG A 69 -12.13 -15.42 -16.46
C ARG A 69 -12.65 -14.01 -16.20
N TYR A 70 -12.08 -12.97 -16.83
CA TYR A 70 -12.55 -11.58 -16.67
C TYR A 70 -14.02 -11.39 -17.09
N TRP A 71 -14.48 -12.02 -18.17
CA TRP A 71 -15.89 -11.97 -18.53
C TRP A 71 -16.80 -12.64 -17.49
N ARG A 72 -16.36 -13.76 -16.91
CA ARG A 72 -17.09 -14.43 -15.82
C ARG A 72 -17.11 -13.59 -14.55
N GLU A 73 -16.03 -12.94 -14.22
CA GLU A 73 -15.93 -12.01 -13.07
C GLU A 73 -16.88 -10.84 -13.22
N LEU A 74 -16.98 -10.20 -14.41
CA LEU A 74 -17.98 -9.18 -14.70
C LEU A 74 -19.40 -9.70 -14.55
N GLY A 75 -19.69 -10.90 -15.05
CA GLY A 75 -20.99 -11.54 -14.90
C GLY A 75 -21.33 -11.84 -13.44
N LEU A 76 -20.35 -12.26 -12.67
CA LEU A 76 -20.49 -12.52 -11.23
C LEU A 76 -20.73 -11.24 -10.43
N THR A 77 -19.97 -10.18 -10.71
CA THR A 77 -20.15 -8.86 -10.09
C THR A 77 -21.56 -8.31 -10.36
N LYS A 78 -22.08 -8.50 -11.59
CA LYS A 78 -23.47 -8.14 -11.90
C LYS A 78 -24.49 -8.92 -11.06
N LYS A 79 -24.29 -10.22 -10.84
CA LYS A 79 -25.14 -11.04 -9.96
C LYS A 79 -25.08 -10.56 -8.51
N VAL A 80 -23.90 -10.20 -8.03
CA VAL A 80 -23.70 -9.63 -6.68
C VAL A 80 -24.43 -8.30 -6.52
N LEU A 81 -24.35 -7.41 -7.52
CA LEU A 81 -25.10 -6.15 -7.51
C LEU A 81 -26.62 -6.38 -7.53
N ALA A 82 -27.10 -7.39 -8.24
CA ALA A 82 -28.51 -7.78 -8.22
C ALA A 82 -28.93 -8.35 -6.86
N LEU A 83 -28.09 -9.16 -6.20
CA LEU A 83 -28.31 -9.68 -4.85
C LEU A 83 -28.42 -8.52 -3.84
N LEU A 84 -27.52 -7.55 -3.92
CA LEU A 84 -27.54 -6.36 -3.05
C LEU A 84 -28.85 -5.57 -3.21
N ARG A 85 -29.27 -5.31 -4.46
CA ARG A 85 -30.56 -4.64 -4.74
C ARG A 85 -31.74 -5.42 -4.16
N GLY A 86 -31.74 -6.75 -4.31
CA GLY A 86 -32.78 -7.63 -3.73
C GLY A 86 -32.84 -7.61 -2.19
N LYS A 87 -31.75 -7.22 -1.54
CA LYS A 87 -31.66 -7.03 -0.08
C LYS A 87 -31.85 -5.56 0.36
N GLY A 88 -32.28 -4.68 -0.54
CA GLY A 88 -32.53 -3.26 -0.24
C GLY A 88 -31.25 -2.40 -0.15
N PHE A 89 -30.11 -2.90 -0.62
CA PHE A 89 -28.86 -2.13 -0.68
C PHE A 89 -28.77 -1.41 -2.04
N ALA A 90 -29.08 -0.11 -2.06
CA ALA A 90 -29.02 0.70 -3.26
C ALA A 90 -27.60 1.30 -3.44
N VAL A 91 -26.84 0.80 -4.41
CA VAL A 91 -25.48 1.27 -4.68
C VAL A 91 -25.51 2.64 -5.36
N ASP A 92 -25.08 3.69 -4.67
CA ASP A 92 -24.98 5.05 -5.20
C ASP A 92 -23.57 5.34 -5.78
N THR A 93 -22.55 4.76 -5.16
CA THR A 93 -21.14 4.93 -5.52
C THR A 93 -20.50 3.56 -5.74
N TYR A 94 -19.79 3.43 -6.86
CA TYR A 94 -19.02 2.23 -7.21
C TYR A 94 -17.54 2.59 -7.30
N ILE A 95 -16.68 1.91 -6.56
CA ILE A 95 -15.23 2.10 -6.57
C ILE A 95 -14.56 0.81 -6.98
N GLY A 96 -13.87 0.82 -8.12
CA GLY A 96 -13.12 -0.35 -8.61
C GLY A 96 -11.62 -0.16 -8.49
N ASN A 97 -10.92 -1.15 -7.96
CA ASN A 97 -9.46 -1.14 -7.82
C ASN A 97 -8.76 -1.60 -9.11
N GLY A 98 -9.03 -0.91 -10.19
CA GLY A 98 -8.48 -1.21 -11.51
C GLY A 98 -9.52 -1.06 -12.61
N ALA A 99 -9.07 -1.04 -13.86
CA ALA A 99 -9.95 -0.80 -14.99
C ALA A 99 -11.01 -1.90 -15.18
N PHE A 100 -10.65 -3.17 -14.96
CA PHE A 100 -11.60 -4.29 -15.06
C PHE A 100 -12.68 -4.23 -13.98
N ASP A 101 -12.27 -3.97 -12.73
CA ASP A 101 -13.22 -3.85 -11.62
C ASP A 101 -14.18 -2.68 -11.84
N THR A 102 -13.65 -1.55 -12.29
CA THR A 102 -14.44 -0.33 -12.52
C THR A 102 -15.41 -0.45 -13.71
N LEU A 103 -15.08 -1.26 -14.71
CA LEU A 103 -15.92 -1.49 -15.87
C LEU A 103 -17.32 -2.00 -15.51
N ALA A 104 -17.45 -2.81 -14.45
CA ALA A 104 -18.74 -3.30 -13.98
C ALA A 104 -19.65 -2.15 -13.53
N GLY A 105 -19.14 -1.21 -12.75
CA GLY A 105 -19.89 -0.03 -12.32
C GLY A 105 -20.37 0.85 -13.46
N ILE A 106 -19.50 1.06 -14.48
CA ILE A 106 -19.85 1.82 -15.69
C ILE A 106 -20.96 1.12 -16.48
N ARG A 107 -20.88 -0.21 -16.67
CA ARG A 107 -21.89 -1.01 -17.39
C ARG A 107 -23.24 -1.04 -16.70
N GLU A 108 -23.25 -1.14 -15.38
CA GLU A 108 -24.48 -1.11 -14.58
C GLU A 108 -25.01 0.33 -14.37
N LYS A 109 -24.38 1.34 -14.97
CA LYS A 109 -24.79 2.76 -14.93
C LYS A 109 -24.98 3.28 -13.50
N ILE A 110 -24.09 2.90 -12.58
CA ILE A 110 -24.13 3.36 -11.21
C ILE A 110 -23.80 4.87 -11.18
N GLY A 111 -24.49 5.64 -10.36
CA GLY A 111 -24.48 7.09 -10.36
C GLY A 111 -23.08 7.72 -10.30
N LYS A 112 -22.27 7.31 -9.33
CA LYS A 112 -20.85 7.71 -9.24
C LYS A 112 -19.96 6.48 -9.37
N THR A 113 -19.05 6.50 -10.34
CA THR A 113 -18.09 5.43 -10.56
C THR A 113 -16.68 5.98 -10.46
N VAL A 114 -15.85 5.35 -9.64
CA VAL A 114 -14.45 5.73 -9.38
C VAL A 114 -13.51 4.64 -9.83
N LEU A 115 -12.51 5.00 -10.62
CA LEU A 115 -11.34 4.17 -10.85
C LEU A 115 -10.31 4.48 -9.76
N PHE A 116 -10.13 3.58 -8.81
CA PHE A 116 -9.07 3.69 -7.81
C PHE A 116 -7.87 2.86 -8.25
N THR A 117 -6.86 3.50 -8.81
CA THR A 117 -5.67 2.84 -9.33
C THR A 117 -4.67 2.56 -8.22
N ILE A 118 -4.47 1.29 -7.92
CA ILE A 118 -3.43 0.84 -6.96
C ILE A 118 -2.10 0.70 -7.69
N ASP A 119 -2.11 0.08 -8.87
CA ASP A 119 -0.94 -0.11 -9.73
C ASP A 119 -1.27 0.25 -11.18
N TYR A 120 -0.41 1.04 -11.81
CA TYR A 120 -0.45 1.30 -13.24
C TYR A 120 0.83 0.77 -13.88
N ALA A 121 0.76 -0.45 -14.38
CA ALA A 121 1.92 -1.15 -14.94
C ALA A 121 1.60 -1.86 -16.26
N PRO A 122 1.31 -1.13 -17.37
CA PRO A 122 1.00 -1.76 -18.65
C PRO A 122 2.14 -2.61 -19.19
N LYS A 123 3.39 -2.31 -18.83
CA LYS A 123 4.57 -3.10 -19.22
C LYS A 123 4.66 -4.45 -18.52
N ALA A 124 4.01 -4.61 -17.37
CA ALA A 124 3.92 -5.90 -16.68
C ALA A 124 2.91 -6.86 -17.34
N GLN A 125 2.04 -6.35 -18.23
CA GLN A 125 1.12 -7.19 -18.98
C GLN A 125 1.84 -7.93 -20.11
N PRO A 126 1.43 -9.17 -20.44
CA PRO A 126 1.90 -9.85 -21.62
C PRO A 126 1.78 -8.96 -22.86
N TRP A 127 2.77 -8.97 -23.74
CA TRP A 127 2.86 -8.03 -24.87
C TRP A 127 1.59 -8.00 -25.75
N PHE A 128 0.94 -9.15 -25.93
CA PHE A 128 -0.30 -9.29 -26.73
C PHE A 128 -1.57 -8.77 -26.01
N LEU A 129 -1.55 -8.64 -24.68
CA LEU A 129 -2.65 -8.07 -23.89
C LEU A 129 -2.48 -6.60 -23.57
N ARG A 130 -1.28 -6.05 -23.73
CA ARG A 130 -0.97 -4.66 -23.39
C ARG A 130 -1.89 -3.66 -24.07
N GLY A 131 -2.13 -3.83 -25.39
CA GLY A 131 -3.02 -2.95 -26.14
C GLY A 131 -4.46 -2.99 -25.61
N VAL A 132 -4.96 -4.17 -25.26
CA VAL A 132 -6.31 -4.33 -24.67
C VAL A 132 -6.37 -3.68 -23.28
N TYR A 133 -5.36 -3.90 -22.45
CA TYR A 133 -5.26 -3.27 -21.13
C TYR A 133 -5.29 -1.75 -21.24
N CYS A 134 -4.45 -1.18 -22.10
CA CYS A 134 -4.38 0.27 -22.30
C CYS A 134 -5.69 0.85 -22.85
N ALA A 135 -6.31 0.19 -23.83
CA ALA A 135 -7.59 0.63 -24.38
C ALA A 135 -8.72 0.61 -23.34
N LEU A 136 -8.74 -0.42 -22.49
CA LEU A 136 -9.72 -0.53 -21.42
C LEU A 136 -9.47 0.54 -20.33
N ASP A 137 -8.21 0.73 -19.92
CA ASP A 137 -7.85 1.75 -18.93
C ASP A 137 -8.29 3.15 -19.41
N LYS A 138 -7.95 3.51 -20.66
CA LYS A 138 -8.42 4.75 -21.28
C LYS A 138 -9.93 4.88 -21.28
N TYR A 139 -10.64 3.83 -21.75
CA TYR A 139 -12.10 3.80 -21.81
C TYR A 139 -12.73 4.07 -20.43
N VAL A 140 -12.21 3.44 -19.39
CA VAL A 140 -12.70 3.57 -18.01
C VAL A 140 -12.36 4.95 -17.45
N CYS A 141 -11.14 5.45 -17.62
CA CYS A 141 -10.71 6.78 -17.18
C CYS A 141 -11.61 7.89 -17.72
N GLU A 142 -11.97 7.83 -19.02
CA GLU A 142 -12.81 8.86 -19.66
C GLU A 142 -14.27 8.83 -19.20
N ARG A 143 -14.75 7.69 -18.69
CA ARG A 143 -16.16 7.48 -18.29
C ARG A 143 -16.40 7.52 -16.80
N ALA A 144 -15.39 7.18 -16.01
CA ALA A 144 -15.47 7.28 -14.55
C ALA A 144 -15.81 8.71 -14.11
N SER A 145 -16.51 8.82 -12.98
CA SER A 145 -16.79 10.12 -12.36
C SER A 145 -15.53 10.75 -11.77
N ALA A 146 -14.61 9.89 -11.29
CA ALA A 146 -13.29 10.30 -10.82
C ALA A 146 -12.27 9.18 -11.04
N VAL A 147 -11.01 9.57 -11.15
CA VAL A 147 -9.84 8.68 -11.13
C VAL A 147 -9.04 9.01 -9.89
N TRP A 148 -8.89 8.05 -9.01
CA TRP A 148 -8.04 8.12 -7.83
C TRP A 148 -6.75 7.35 -8.12
N ASN A 149 -5.62 7.97 -7.91
CA ASN A 149 -4.30 7.35 -8.07
C ASN A 149 -3.55 7.40 -6.75
N LEU A 150 -2.81 6.35 -6.40
CA LEU A 150 -1.95 6.39 -5.20
C LEU A 150 -0.82 7.41 -5.34
N SER A 151 -0.36 7.67 -6.56
CA SER A 151 0.75 8.59 -6.84
C SER A 151 0.43 9.49 -8.04
N PRO A 152 0.89 10.76 -8.06
CA PRO A 152 0.81 11.61 -9.24
C PRO A 152 1.51 11.00 -10.47
N ARG A 153 2.61 10.30 -10.27
CA ARG A 153 3.35 9.62 -11.35
C ARG A 153 2.52 8.57 -12.11
N MET A 154 1.50 7.99 -11.47
CA MET A 154 0.57 7.08 -12.17
C MET A 154 -0.26 7.83 -13.21
N GLN A 155 -0.71 9.03 -12.90
CA GLN A 155 -1.44 9.87 -13.85
C GLN A 155 -0.52 10.32 -14.98
N GLU A 156 0.68 10.80 -14.67
CA GLU A 156 1.69 11.20 -15.64
C GLU A 156 2.04 10.05 -16.60
N ALA A 157 2.25 8.84 -16.08
CA ALA A 157 2.52 7.65 -16.88
C ALA A 157 1.34 7.31 -17.80
N ARG A 158 0.10 7.40 -17.29
CA ARG A 158 -1.11 7.16 -18.06
C ARG A 158 -1.30 8.18 -19.18
N GLU A 159 -1.07 9.45 -18.92
CA GLU A 159 -1.16 10.53 -19.93
C GLU A 159 -0.09 10.39 -21.01
N LYS A 160 1.11 9.91 -20.64
CA LYS A 160 2.16 9.59 -21.60
C LYS A 160 1.77 8.40 -22.52
N ASP A 161 1.14 7.37 -21.95
CA ASP A 161 0.67 6.22 -22.73
C ASP A 161 -0.58 6.55 -23.56
N HIS A 162 -1.36 7.55 -23.14
CA HIS A 162 -2.61 7.99 -23.79
C HIS A 162 -2.63 9.51 -24.01
N PRO A 163 -1.89 10.04 -25.01
CA PRO A 163 -1.93 11.45 -25.33
C PRO A 163 -3.37 11.94 -25.61
N GLY A 164 -3.76 13.01 -24.93
CA GLY A 164 -5.12 13.57 -25.04
C GLY A 164 -6.19 12.86 -24.21
N LEU A 165 -5.81 12.04 -23.22
CA LEU A 165 -6.71 11.44 -22.25
C LEU A 165 -7.54 12.51 -21.51
N LYS A 166 -8.84 12.32 -21.42
CA LYS A 166 -9.77 13.25 -20.77
C LYS A 166 -10.45 12.60 -19.57
N CYS A 167 -9.86 12.75 -18.39
CA CYS A 167 -10.52 12.36 -17.14
C CYS A 167 -11.40 13.51 -16.63
N LYS A 168 -12.59 13.19 -16.11
CA LYS A 168 -13.52 14.21 -15.55
C LYS A 168 -12.94 14.85 -14.29
N ARG A 169 -12.34 14.04 -13.44
CA ARG A 169 -11.71 14.45 -12.17
C ARG A 169 -10.57 13.51 -11.86
N VAL A 170 -9.43 14.03 -11.44
CA VAL A 170 -8.28 13.23 -11.00
C VAL A 170 -7.89 13.67 -9.60
N LEU A 171 -7.69 12.70 -8.71
CA LEU A 171 -7.27 12.95 -7.33
C LEU A 171 -6.13 11.99 -6.98
N THR A 172 -5.12 12.50 -6.26
CA THR A 172 -4.14 11.64 -5.59
C THR A 172 -4.70 11.24 -4.24
N VAL A 173 -4.90 9.93 -4.06
CA VAL A 173 -5.34 9.28 -2.81
C VAL A 173 -4.21 8.35 -2.41
N PRO A 174 -3.20 8.85 -1.67
CA PRO A 174 -1.97 8.11 -1.39
C PRO A 174 -2.24 6.92 -0.47
N HIS A 175 -1.25 6.02 -0.37
CA HIS A 175 -1.27 4.99 0.66
C HIS A 175 -1.24 5.64 2.04
N GLY A 176 -2.07 5.17 2.95
CA GLY A 176 -2.19 5.71 4.30
C GLY A 176 -1.56 4.83 5.37
N THR A 177 -1.78 5.22 6.61
CA THR A 177 -1.36 4.52 7.82
C THR A 177 -2.43 4.67 8.91
N HIS A 178 -2.36 3.85 9.95
CA HIS A 178 -3.27 3.88 11.10
C HIS A 178 -2.78 4.84 12.21
N TYR A 179 -2.32 6.05 11.84
CA TYR A 179 -1.71 6.99 12.79
C TYR A 179 -2.54 7.20 14.06
N SER A 180 -3.83 7.46 13.91
CA SER A 180 -4.73 7.71 15.05
C SER A 180 -4.94 6.49 15.94
N LYS A 181 -5.03 5.29 15.34
CA LYS A 181 -5.20 4.02 16.07
C LYS A 181 -3.94 3.64 16.88
N LEU A 182 -2.76 4.09 16.45
CA LEU A 182 -1.48 3.79 17.10
C LEU A 182 -1.13 4.73 18.25
N ALA A 183 -1.98 5.69 18.61
CA ALA A 183 -1.68 6.70 19.63
C ALA A 183 -1.30 6.09 20.99
N SER A 184 -1.91 4.96 21.39
CA SER A 184 -1.64 4.29 22.66
C SER A 184 -0.33 3.48 22.68
N VAL A 185 0.14 3.01 21.52
CA VAL A 185 1.33 2.14 21.38
C VAL A 185 2.55 2.90 20.87
N ARG A 186 2.35 4.06 20.23
CA ARG A 186 3.42 4.92 19.73
C ARG A 186 4.13 5.63 20.89
N LYS A 187 5.21 5.05 21.35
CA LYS A 187 6.06 5.59 22.43
C LYS A 187 7.44 5.97 21.90
N THR A 188 8.15 6.83 22.60
CA THR A 188 9.56 7.03 22.31
C THR A 188 10.30 5.72 22.55
N PRO A 189 11.07 5.20 21.57
CA PRO A 189 11.79 3.95 21.74
C PRO A 189 12.80 4.07 22.87
N SER A 190 12.99 2.98 23.59
CA SER A 190 13.99 2.90 24.67
C SER A 190 15.42 2.93 24.13
N ASP A 191 15.60 2.47 22.89
CA ASP A 191 16.87 2.47 22.18
C ASP A 191 16.76 3.23 20.86
N PRO A 192 17.37 4.42 20.74
CA PRO A 192 17.32 5.22 19.51
C PRO A 192 18.16 4.63 18.37
N GLU A 193 18.99 3.61 18.63
CA GLU A 193 19.83 2.93 17.63
C GLU A 193 19.12 1.69 17.03
N SER A 194 17.85 1.41 17.39
CA SER A 194 17.11 0.27 16.89
C SER A 194 16.50 0.54 15.50
N LEU A 195 16.89 -0.27 14.53
CA LEU A 195 16.43 -0.20 13.15
C LEU A 195 15.33 -1.25 12.89
N VAL A 196 14.42 -0.96 11.97
CA VAL A 196 13.43 -1.94 11.53
C VAL A 196 13.26 -1.95 10.02
N PHE A 197 13.22 -3.16 9.47
CA PHE A 197 12.73 -3.46 8.12
C PHE A 197 11.46 -4.28 8.22
N MET A 198 10.42 -3.94 7.45
CA MET A 198 9.25 -4.77 7.26
C MET A 198 8.99 -5.06 5.78
N GLY A 199 8.53 -6.26 5.48
CA GLY A 199 8.02 -6.63 4.15
C GLY A 199 8.57 -7.95 3.61
N HIS A 200 8.24 -8.21 2.35
CA HIS A 200 8.65 -9.44 1.68
C HIS A 200 10.16 -9.46 1.42
N LEU A 201 10.83 -10.54 1.85
CA LEU A 201 12.29 -10.69 1.75
C LEU A 201 12.67 -11.20 0.37
N LYS A 202 13.03 -10.28 -0.53
CA LYS A 202 13.57 -10.54 -1.85
C LYS A 202 15.05 -10.17 -1.90
N GLU A 203 15.75 -10.55 -2.97
CA GLU A 203 17.14 -10.17 -3.20
C GLU A 203 17.36 -8.64 -3.27
N ASP A 204 16.33 -7.89 -3.70
CA ASP A 204 16.35 -6.44 -3.85
C ASP A 204 15.67 -5.70 -2.70
N SER A 205 15.42 -6.38 -1.57
CA SER A 205 14.77 -5.79 -0.39
C SER A 205 15.64 -4.79 0.39
N GLY A 206 16.95 -4.76 0.13
CA GLY A 206 17.94 -3.91 0.79
C GLY A 206 18.35 -4.38 2.19
N VAL A 207 17.85 -5.51 2.68
CA VAL A 207 18.23 -6.07 3.98
C VAL A 207 19.69 -6.51 3.98
N ASP A 208 20.19 -7.09 2.88
CA ASP A 208 21.59 -7.46 2.71
C ASP A 208 22.52 -6.25 2.84
N LEU A 209 22.17 -5.10 2.29
CA LEU A 209 22.90 -3.86 2.44
C LEU A 209 22.98 -3.42 3.91
N VAL A 210 21.87 -3.50 4.64
CA VAL A 210 21.83 -3.17 6.07
C VAL A 210 22.71 -4.12 6.86
N LEU A 211 22.62 -5.43 6.65
CA LEU A 211 23.44 -6.44 7.33
C LEU A 211 24.95 -6.16 7.13
N ARG A 212 25.37 -5.87 5.90
CA ARG A 212 26.75 -5.50 5.57
C ARG A 212 27.22 -4.17 6.20
N SER A 213 26.27 -3.28 6.50
CA SER A 213 26.56 -2.00 7.15
C SER A 213 26.73 -2.12 8.66
N LEU A 214 26.09 -3.09 9.31
CA LEU A 214 26.06 -3.22 10.78
C LEU A 214 27.44 -3.32 11.44
N PRO A 215 28.46 -4.02 10.87
CA PRO A 215 29.78 -4.05 11.48
C PRO A 215 30.42 -2.68 11.61
N SER A 216 30.35 -1.84 10.59
CA SER A 216 30.87 -0.46 10.64
C SER A 216 29.99 0.47 11.46
N LEU A 217 28.67 0.29 11.41
CA LEU A 217 27.72 1.04 12.24
C LEU A 217 27.95 0.79 13.73
N LYS A 218 28.27 -0.44 14.14
CA LYS A 218 28.56 -0.82 15.54
C LYS A 218 29.70 -0.03 16.14
N GLU A 219 30.71 0.34 15.34
CA GLU A 219 31.83 1.15 15.82
C GLU A 219 31.37 2.53 16.29
N LYS A 220 30.40 3.11 15.60
CA LYS A 220 29.84 4.44 15.87
C LYS A 220 28.60 4.40 16.77
N PHE A 221 27.81 3.35 16.64
CA PHE A 221 26.57 3.11 17.36
C PHE A 221 26.61 1.75 18.06
N PRO A 222 27.17 1.67 19.28
CA PRO A 222 27.43 0.38 19.94
C PRO A 222 26.21 -0.48 20.21
N LYS A 223 25.01 0.13 20.29
CA LYS A 223 23.74 -0.56 20.52
C LYS A 223 22.97 -0.85 19.26
N VAL A 224 23.51 -0.49 18.07
CA VAL A 224 22.77 -0.68 16.81
C VAL A 224 22.26 -2.11 16.67
N SER A 225 20.97 -2.22 16.40
CA SER A 225 20.26 -3.49 16.19
C SER A 225 19.29 -3.37 15.03
N LEU A 226 18.92 -4.51 14.45
CA LEU A 226 18.01 -4.61 13.32
C LEU A 226 16.91 -5.63 13.60
N THR A 227 15.68 -5.20 13.52
CA THR A 227 14.52 -6.10 13.46
C THR A 227 14.08 -6.26 11.99
N VAL A 228 14.02 -7.51 11.52
CA VAL A 228 13.56 -7.87 10.17
C VAL A 228 12.20 -8.55 10.29
N ALA A 229 11.13 -7.81 10.00
CA ALA A 229 9.77 -8.31 10.08
C ALA A 229 9.25 -8.70 8.69
N GLY A 230 9.15 -9.99 8.45
CA GLY A 230 8.70 -10.54 7.18
C GLY A 230 9.39 -11.85 6.80
N THR A 231 8.97 -12.41 5.68
CA THR A 231 9.49 -13.67 5.12
C THR A 231 9.58 -13.56 3.61
N GLY A 232 10.31 -14.46 2.99
CA GLY A 232 10.44 -14.51 1.54
C GLY A 232 11.61 -15.36 1.07
N PRO A 233 11.80 -15.50 -0.25
CA PRO A 233 12.79 -16.40 -0.81
C PRO A 233 14.24 -16.05 -0.42
N ALA A 234 14.53 -14.81 -0.02
CA ALA A 234 15.87 -14.40 0.41
C ALA A 234 16.15 -14.65 1.91
N GLU A 235 15.17 -15.09 2.70
CA GLU A 235 15.27 -15.17 4.16
C GLU A 235 16.45 -16.03 4.64
N GLU A 236 16.59 -17.25 4.11
CA GLU A 236 17.67 -18.17 4.50
C GLU A 236 19.06 -17.59 4.16
N GLY A 237 19.20 -16.98 2.97
CA GLY A 237 20.43 -16.32 2.57
C GLY A 237 20.80 -15.13 3.45
N LEU A 238 19.80 -14.35 3.88
CA LEU A 238 20.00 -13.22 4.79
C LEU A 238 20.39 -13.67 6.20
N LYS A 239 19.80 -14.75 6.72
CA LYS A 239 20.20 -15.34 8.01
C LYS A 239 21.64 -15.83 7.97
N LYS A 240 22.01 -16.56 6.93
CA LYS A 240 23.39 -17.03 6.71
C LYS A 240 24.37 -15.85 6.63
N LEU A 241 24.03 -14.80 5.88
CA LEU A 241 24.86 -13.58 5.81
C LEU A 241 25.02 -12.93 7.19
N SER A 242 23.99 -12.89 8.00
CA SER A 242 24.05 -12.38 9.38
C SER A 242 24.99 -13.18 10.27
N GLU A 243 24.99 -14.51 10.13
CA GLU A 243 25.93 -15.42 10.84
C GLU A 243 27.37 -15.22 10.37
N GLU A 244 27.61 -15.16 9.04
CA GLU A 244 28.92 -14.94 8.45
C GLU A 244 29.54 -13.60 8.89
N LEU A 245 28.71 -12.57 9.09
CA LEU A 245 29.12 -11.25 9.59
C LEU A 245 29.25 -11.18 11.13
N GLY A 246 28.96 -12.27 11.83
CA GLY A 246 29.04 -12.35 13.30
C GLY A 246 28.11 -11.37 14.02
N LEU A 247 26.92 -11.12 13.47
CA LEU A 247 25.99 -10.12 14.00
C LEU A 247 25.22 -10.60 15.26
N GLY A 248 25.04 -11.93 15.42
CA GLY A 248 24.44 -12.53 16.59
C GLY A 248 23.10 -11.93 16.98
N GLU A 249 22.92 -11.59 18.25
CA GLU A 249 21.66 -11.05 18.80
C GLU A 249 21.31 -9.64 18.30
N ARG A 250 22.16 -9.01 17.51
CA ARG A 250 21.88 -7.66 16.95
C ARG A 250 20.86 -7.69 15.83
N VAL A 251 20.61 -8.85 15.25
CA VAL A 251 19.63 -9.03 14.17
C VAL A 251 18.56 -10.02 14.60
N ASN A 252 17.33 -9.51 14.67
CA ASN A 252 16.16 -10.33 15.00
C ASN A 252 15.29 -10.52 13.75
N PHE A 253 15.20 -11.77 13.25
CA PHE A 253 14.26 -12.15 12.20
C PHE A 253 12.96 -12.67 12.84
N THR A 254 11.87 -11.89 12.74
CA THR A 254 10.60 -12.28 13.36
C THR A 254 9.80 -13.29 12.54
N GLY A 255 10.17 -13.48 11.26
CA GLY A 255 9.32 -14.20 10.31
C GLY A 255 8.06 -13.41 9.92
N PHE A 256 7.08 -14.12 9.35
CA PHE A 256 5.79 -13.52 8.97
C PHE A 256 4.94 -13.27 10.22
N ILE A 257 4.43 -12.05 10.34
CA ILE A 257 3.52 -11.64 11.41
C ILE A 257 2.14 -11.47 10.78
N GLU A 258 1.18 -12.29 11.19
CA GLU A 258 -0.17 -12.32 10.62
C GLU A 258 -1.01 -11.11 11.06
N SER A 259 -0.84 -10.70 12.32
CA SER A 259 -1.57 -9.58 12.89
C SER A 259 -0.92 -8.24 12.54
N HIS A 260 -1.65 -7.38 11.83
CA HIS A 260 -1.22 -6.00 11.58
C HIS A 260 -0.93 -5.22 12.87
N GLU A 261 -1.78 -5.39 13.89
CA GLU A 261 -1.61 -4.74 15.17
C GLU A 261 -0.32 -5.17 15.88
N GLU A 262 0.01 -6.46 15.82
CA GLU A 262 1.26 -6.99 16.38
C GLU A 262 2.48 -6.45 15.63
N LEU A 263 2.43 -6.44 14.29
CA LEU A 263 3.48 -5.86 13.46
C LEU A 263 3.71 -4.39 13.78
N GLU A 264 2.64 -3.60 13.88
CA GLU A 264 2.71 -2.18 14.21
C GLU A 264 3.28 -1.94 15.62
N LYS A 265 2.95 -2.78 16.61
CA LYS A 265 3.56 -2.73 17.96
C LYS A 265 5.06 -2.98 17.92
N ILE A 266 5.50 -3.95 17.13
CA ILE A 266 6.94 -4.22 16.95
C ILE A 266 7.63 -3.02 16.29
N ILE A 267 7.04 -2.46 15.22
CA ILE A 267 7.60 -1.28 14.55
C ILE A 267 7.65 -0.09 15.51
N CYS A 268 6.58 0.17 16.27
CA CYS A 268 6.54 1.24 17.26
C CYS A 268 7.59 1.11 18.39
N SER A 269 8.14 -0.07 18.61
CA SER A 269 9.23 -0.28 19.59
C SER A 269 10.61 0.06 19.04
N CYS A 270 10.75 0.23 17.72
CA CYS A 270 12.00 0.60 17.06
C CYS A 270 12.13 2.11 16.87
N ALA A 271 13.31 2.56 16.46
CA ALA A 271 13.63 3.98 16.34
C ALA A 271 13.61 4.47 14.89
N VAL A 272 14.15 3.72 13.94
CA VAL A 272 14.32 4.16 12.55
C VAL A 272 13.81 3.08 11.58
N GLY A 273 12.93 3.48 10.67
CA GLY A 273 12.40 2.62 9.61
C GLY A 273 13.29 2.61 8.37
N LEU A 274 13.48 1.44 7.77
CA LEU A 274 14.31 1.25 6.58
C LEU A 274 13.45 0.94 5.35
N ALA A 275 13.52 1.79 4.33
CA ALA A 275 12.79 1.66 3.07
C ALA A 275 13.75 1.74 1.87
N LEU A 276 14.67 0.77 1.80
CA LEU A 276 15.72 0.73 0.80
C LEU A 276 15.22 -0.02 -0.44
N TYR A 277 15.02 0.70 -1.53
CA TYR A 277 14.64 0.19 -2.84
C TYR A 277 15.86 0.23 -3.74
N ASN A 278 16.22 -0.90 -4.36
CA ASN A 278 17.33 -0.94 -5.28
C ASN A 278 17.00 -0.17 -6.57
N PRO A 279 17.71 0.90 -6.91
CA PRO A 279 17.37 1.76 -8.05
C PRO A 279 17.48 1.06 -9.40
N ASP A 280 18.29 0.00 -9.51
CA ASP A 280 18.54 -0.73 -10.76
C ASP A 280 17.55 -1.89 -10.96
N ARG A 281 16.98 -2.43 -9.88
CA ARG A 281 16.12 -3.62 -9.90
C ARG A 281 14.64 -3.32 -9.62
N ASP A 282 14.33 -2.31 -8.80
CA ASP A 282 12.96 -1.98 -8.44
C ASP A 282 12.27 -1.16 -9.55
N VAL A 283 11.49 -1.85 -10.36
CA VAL A 283 10.71 -1.25 -11.45
C VAL A 283 9.31 -0.78 -11.01
N PHE A 284 8.84 -1.21 -9.85
CA PHE A 284 7.47 -0.93 -9.38
C PHE A 284 7.39 0.32 -8.52
N SER A 285 8.27 0.44 -7.52
CA SER A 285 8.20 1.53 -6.54
C SER A 285 8.44 2.92 -7.11
N ARG A 286 9.07 3.01 -8.30
CA ARG A 286 9.33 4.30 -8.97
C ARG A 286 8.05 5.08 -9.30
N ASN A 287 7.00 4.39 -9.71
CA ASN A 287 5.70 5.01 -10.06
C ASN A 287 4.63 4.79 -8.98
N ALA A 288 4.81 3.81 -8.11
CA ALA A 288 3.89 3.50 -7.03
C ALA A 288 4.04 4.47 -5.84
N ASP A 289 3.13 4.35 -4.89
CA ASP A 289 3.23 4.96 -3.57
C ASP A 289 3.34 3.82 -2.52
N PRO A 290 4.57 3.40 -2.17
CA PRO A 290 4.74 2.24 -1.31
C PRO A 290 4.24 2.49 0.12
N GLY A 291 3.52 1.51 0.68
CA GLY A 291 2.96 1.57 2.03
C GLY A 291 4.01 1.55 3.14
N LYS A 292 5.14 0.86 2.95
CA LYS A 292 6.19 0.67 3.96
C LYS A 292 6.64 1.98 4.64
N PRO A 293 7.05 3.05 3.92
CA PRO A 293 7.43 4.32 4.56
C PRO A 293 6.29 4.95 5.35
N LYS A 294 5.04 4.80 4.88
CA LYS A 294 3.85 5.37 5.55
C LYS A 294 3.59 4.70 6.89
N VAL A 295 3.74 3.37 6.95
CA VAL A 295 3.60 2.62 8.21
C VAL A 295 4.65 3.08 9.22
N TYR A 296 5.92 3.26 8.81
CA TYR A 296 6.95 3.78 9.71
C TYR A 296 6.60 5.18 10.23
N LEU A 297 6.19 6.09 9.34
CA LEU A 297 5.75 7.44 9.73
C LEU A 297 4.54 7.39 10.67
N GLY A 298 3.58 6.48 10.42
CA GLY A 298 2.42 6.25 11.31
C GLY A 298 2.82 5.80 12.71
N CYS A 299 3.88 4.99 12.81
CA CYS A 299 4.49 4.58 14.07
C CYS A 299 5.37 5.68 14.69
N GLY A 300 5.55 6.81 14.01
CA GLY A 300 6.38 7.93 14.46
C GLY A 300 7.88 7.73 14.24
N LEU A 301 8.27 6.81 13.37
CA LEU A 301 9.67 6.54 13.06
C LEU A 301 10.15 7.42 11.90
N PRO A 302 11.27 8.16 12.06
CA PRO A 302 11.99 8.70 10.91
C PRO A 302 12.44 7.57 9.98
N VAL A 303 12.53 7.87 8.68
CA VAL A 303 12.76 6.86 7.65
C VAL A 303 14.08 7.11 6.93
N ILE A 304 14.91 6.08 6.79
CA ILE A 304 16.00 6.07 5.80
C ILE A 304 15.44 5.40 4.53
N ILE A 305 15.47 6.13 3.42
CA ILE A 305 14.85 5.73 2.18
C ILE A 305 15.78 6.02 0.99
N THR A 306 15.73 5.20 -0.06
CA THR A 306 16.43 5.50 -1.31
C THR A 306 15.60 6.40 -2.24
N ASP A 307 16.22 7.22 -3.11
CA ASP A 307 15.51 8.12 -4.05
C ASP A 307 14.88 7.33 -5.22
N VAL A 308 14.03 6.36 -4.88
CA VAL A 308 13.29 5.59 -5.89
C VAL A 308 11.82 6.00 -5.91
N PRO A 309 11.03 5.87 -4.81
CA PRO A 309 9.66 6.33 -4.80
C PRO A 309 9.58 7.86 -4.63
N LEU A 310 8.52 8.47 -5.17
CA LEU A 310 8.32 9.92 -5.09
C LEU A 310 8.28 10.44 -3.65
N VAL A 311 7.73 9.66 -2.74
CA VAL A 311 7.61 10.02 -1.32
C VAL A 311 8.97 10.23 -0.62
N ALA A 312 10.06 9.70 -1.17
CA ALA A 312 11.40 9.90 -0.60
C ALA A 312 11.76 11.40 -0.49
N LYS A 313 11.49 12.16 -1.56
CA LYS A 313 11.75 13.61 -1.59
C LYS A 313 10.87 14.37 -0.59
N GLU A 314 9.64 13.95 -0.41
CA GLU A 314 8.75 14.57 0.58
C GLU A 314 9.20 14.27 2.01
N ILE A 315 9.61 13.03 2.30
CA ILE A 315 10.16 12.63 3.61
C ILE A 315 11.37 13.49 3.98
N GLU A 316 12.32 13.64 3.06
CA GLU A 316 13.53 14.45 3.33
C GLU A 316 13.22 15.94 3.45
N ALA A 317 12.41 16.49 2.55
CA ALA A 317 12.04 17.91 2.57
C ALA A 317 11.29 18.32 3.84
N ARG A 318 10.50 17.41 4.42
CA ARG A 318 9.81 17.65 5.71
C ARG A 318 10.66 17.32 6.92
N GLY A 319 11.88 16.81 6.76
CA GLY A 319 12.73 16.38 7.85
C GLY A 319 12.23 15.12 8.60
N ALA A 320 11.37 14.34 7.95
CA ALA A 320 10.84 13.09 8.51
C ALA A 320 11.74 11.87 8.25
N GLY A 321 12.91 12.09 7.66
CA GLY A 321 13.89 11.07 7.36
C GLY A 321 14.99 11.58 6.44
N LYS A 322 15.80 10.66 5.91
CA LYS A 322 16.92 10.98 5.02
C LYS A 322 16.91 10.10 3.79
N ILE A 323 17.26 10.69 2.66
CA ILE A 323 17.56 9.93 1.45
C ILE A 323 18.99 9.37 1.57
N ALA A 324 19.13 8.07 1.31
CA ALA A 324 20.42 7.41 1.20
C ALA A 324 20.59 6.82 -0.19
N SER A 325 21.82 6.87 -0.72
CA SER A 325 22.19 6.04 -1.86
C SER A 325 22.19 4.56 -1.47
N TYR A 326 22.11 3.66 -2.44
CA TYR A 326 22.09 2.22 -2.16
C TYR A 326 23.49 1.69 -1.88
N ASP A 327 24.14 2.23 -0.83
CA ASP A 327 25.48 1.86 -0.37
C ASP A 327 25.61 2.01 1.16
N THR A 328 26.59 1.31 1.74
CA THR A 328 26.80 1.25 3.19
C THR A 328 27.24 2.58 3.80
N GLY A 329 28.02 3.39 3.09
CA GLY A 329 28.52 4.69 3.56
C GLY A 329 27.39 5.71 3.66
N SER A 330 26.53 5.79 2.65
CA SER A 330 25.38 6.68 2.63
C SER A 330 24.35 6.30 3.69
N LEU A 331 24.10 5.00 3.90
CA LEU A 331 23.25 4.51 4.98
C LEU A 331 23.78 4.95 6.36
N SER A 332 25.08 4.79 6.60
CA SER A 332 25.73 5.22 7.85
C SER A 332 25.65 6.72 8.07
N SER A 333 25.81 7.53 7.02
CA SER A 333 25.68 8.98 7.10
C SER A 333 24.24 9.39 7.42
N ALA A 334 23.26 8.82 6.73
CA ALA A 334 21.85 9.10 6.98
C ALA A 334 21.42 8.74 8.41
N LEU A 335 21.85 7.59 8.92
CA LEU A 335 21.60 7.19 10.31
C LEU A 335 22.24 8.18 11.29
N SER A 336 23.48 8.58 11.03
CA SER A 336 24.20 9.54 11.88
C SER A 336 23.49 10.89 11.99
N GLU A 337 22.99 11.40 10.86
CA GLU A 337 22.24 12.66 10.83
C GLU A 337 20.92 12.56 11.59
N ILE A 338 20.19 11.45 11.44
CA ILE A 338 18.93 11.22 12.17
C ILE A 338 19.19 11.14 13.67
N LEU A 339 20.20 10.37 14.09
CA LEU A 339 20.50 10.19 15.51
C LEU A 339 21.06 11.44 16.18
N ALA A 340 21.76 12.32 15.44
CA ALA A 340 22.25 13.60 15.96
C ALA A 340 21.12 14.54 16.42
N ASP A 341 19.94 14.46 15.79
CA ASP A 341 18.77 15.26 16.18
C ASP A 341 17.49 14.43 16.14
N TYR A 342 17.53 13.25 16.77
CA TYR A 342 16.45 12.25 16.71
C TYR A 342 15.07 12.82 17.08
N LYS A 343 15.01 13.70 18.09
CA LYS A 343 13.73 14.30 18.53
C LYS A 343 13.06 15.10 17.42
N LYS A 344 13.85 15.88 16.67
CA LYS A 344 13.35 16.67 15.53
C LYS A 344 12.83 15.79 14.40
N TYR A 345 13.63 14.79 13.98
CA TYR A 345 13.23 13.86 12.93
C TYR A 345 11.98 13.07 13.33
N ARG A 346 11.88 12.63 14.57
CA ARG A 346 10.72 11.94 15.09
C ARG A 346 9.47 12.82 15.09
N ALA A 347 9.56 14.07 15.56
CA ALA A 347 8.44 15.00 15.53
C ALA A 347 7.91 15.24 14.12
N ALA A 348 8.82 15.41 13.15
CA ALA A 348 8.45 15.54 11.73
C ALA A 348 7.84 14.26 11.16
N ALA A 349 8.34 13.08 11.55
CA ALA A 349 7.76 11.80 11.16
C ALA A 349 6.33 11.63 11.70
N GLU A 350 6.07 12.01 12.95
CA GLU A 350 4.73 11.98 13.55
C GLU A 350 3.78 12.97 12.88
N GLU A 351 4.23 14.17 12.52
CA GLU A 351 3.43 15.15 11.76
C GLU A 351 3.07 14.61 10.40
N MET A 352 4.04 14.01 9.69
CA MET A 352 3.82 13.43 8.38
C MET A 352 2.93 12.19 8.46
N GLY A 353 3.11 11.34 9.48
CA GLY A 353 2.25 10.18 9.76
C GLY A 353 0.79 10.60 9.98
N ARG A 354 0.54 11.69 10.69
CA ARG A 354 -0.81 12.27 10.88
C ARG A 354 -1.43 12.72 9.54
N ALA A 355 -0.64 13.31 8.65
CA ALA A 355 -1.12 13.74 7.34
C ALA A 355 -1.48 12.55 6.43
N TYR A 356 -0.86 11.39 6.67
CA TYR A 356 -1.13 10.13 5.97
C TYR A 356 -2.10 9.20 6.73
N ASP A 357 -2.78 9.68 7.77
CA ASP A 357 -3.84 8.90 8.43
C ASP A 357 -4.96 8.53 7.44
N TRP A 358 -5.37 7.26 7.43
CA TRP A 358 -6.45 6.79 6.55
C TRP A 358 -7.73 7.60 6.70
N ASP A 359 -8.06 8.01 7.94
CA ASP A 359 -9.24 8.82 8.21
C ASP A 359 -9.16 10.17 7.48
N ALA A 360 -8.01 10.83 7.50
CA ALA A 360 -7.80 12.12 6.85
C ALA A 360 -7.83 11.99 5.32
N ILE A 361 -7.18 10.94 4.79
CA ILE A 361 -7.11 10.67 3.35
C ILE A 361 -8.49 10.38 2.78
N PHE A 362 -9.23 9.43 3.37
CA PHE A 362 -10.53 9.03 2.85
C PHE A 362 -11.59 10.09 3.06
N LYS A 363 -11.57 10.81 4.18
CA LYS A 363 -12.45 11.96 4.37
C LYS A 363 -12.31 12.96 3.23
N LYS A 364 -11.07 13.37 2.91
CA LYS A 364 -10.80 14.31 1.84
C LYS A 364 -11.26 13.78 0.47
N ALA A 365 -10.95 12.52 0.17
CA ALA A 365 -11.30 11.90 -1.11
C ALA A 365 -12.82 11.77 -1.31
N LEU A 366 -13.55 11.41 -0.26
CA LEU A 366 -14.99 11.25 -0.30
C LEU A 366 -15.72 12.61 -0.28
N ASP A 367 -15.24 13.57 0.50
CA ASP A 367 -15.78 14.95 0.49
C ASP A 367 -15.66 15.54 -0.92
N ASP A 368 -14.51 15.36 -1.59
CA ASP A 368 -14.32 15.78 -2.98
C ASP A 368 -15.27 15.05 -3.93
N LEU A 369 -15.41 13.72 -3.81
CA LEU A 369 -16.28 12.91 -4.67
C LEU A 369 -17.76 13.27 -4.50
N TRP A 370 -18.19 13.55 -3.27
CA TRP A 370 -19.60 13.81 -2.93
C TRP A 370 -19.97 15.29 -2.93
N ALA A 371 -19.02 16.20 -3.08
CA ALA A 371 -19.28 17.60 -3.36
C ALA A 371 -20.19 17.73 -4.61
N LYS A 372 -21.22 18.60 -4.53
CA LYS A 372 -22.22 18.81 -5.58
C LYS A 372 -21.65 19.52 -6.80
#